data_cd93426d96e4c33caf5593e285dc9714
#
_entry.id   cd93426d96e4c33caf5593e285dc9714
#
_cell.length_a   1.000
_cell.length_b   1.000
_cell.length_c   1.000
_cell.angle_alpha   90.00
_cell.angle_beta   90.00
_cell.angle_gamma   90.00
#
_symmetry.space_group_name_H-M   'P 1'
#
loop_
_entity.id
_entity.type
_entity.pdbx_description
1 polymer ?
#
loop_
_entity_poly.entity_id
_entity_poly.type
_entity_poly.pdbx_seq_one_letter_code
_entity_poly.pdbx_strand_id
1 'polypeptide(L)'
;GSKRLDNVLFTGQLAGQFLSRYCGWGDVYPMDIVKASMISQCKISLSKSPDYYANKVWDINLNRGIDNRGSQCWPFYLESYTALAGMQAGFYEDAMDIMKHIQLVHLRKGWTWTQNLWNPSDITYMTAPVTWFSTDVLAGAGVNIPRKELRLAPVVADDKVISIPLFYPNFWGVVTADPQKKSITFKITKKYGKERISFNKVISEPAGLPTSEKREIEIKEFVVEEGKTLDLSPYWDRIIDNRLEAPVLSEADKHDFRYVTIK
;
A
#
# COMPACT_ATOMS: atom_id res chain seq x y z
N GLY A 1 -1.05 -37.68 -2.16
CA GLY A 1 -0.32 -37.04 -1.09
C GLY A 1 -0.05 -35.59 -1.41
N SER A 2 -0.46 -34.66 -0.54
CA SER A 2 -0.16 -33.26 -0.70
C SER A 2 1.36 -33.09 -0.69
N LYS A 3 1.95 -32.68 -1.82
CA LYS A 3 3.35 -32.25 -1.83
C LYS A 3 3.45 -31.05 -0.90
N ARG A 4 4.29 -31.14 0.10
CA ARG A 4 4.62 -30.07 1.02
C ARG A 4 5.24 -28.93 0.19
N LEU A 5 4.64 -27.76 0.25
CA LEU A 5 5.08 -26.58 -0.50
C LEU A 5 5.90 -25.65 0.40
N ASP A 6 6.86 -26.24 1.15
CA ASP A 6 7.61 -25.52 2.19
C ASP A 6 8.54 -24.41 1.64
N ASN A 7 8.80 -24.41 0.32
CA ASN A 7 9.77 -23.50 -0.33
C ASN A 7 9.14 -22.73 -1.49
N VAL A 8 7.89 -22.31 -1.33
CA VAL A 8 7.15 -21.60 -2.36
C VAL A 8 6.87 -20.18 -1.91
N LEU A 9 7.26 -19.21 -2.71
CA LEU A 9 6.86 -17.82 -2.53
C LEU A 9 5.48 -17.61 -3.14
N PHE A 10 4.55 -17.17 -2.31
CA PHE A 10 3.21 -16.81 -2.73
C PHE A 10 3.02 -15.29 -2.69
N THR A 11 2.59 -14.72 -3.79
CA THR A 11 2.45 -13.27 -3.93
C THR A 11 1.56 -12.62 -2.91
N GLY A 12 0.47 -13.27 -2.56
CA GLY A 12 -0.49 -12.73 -1.59
C GLY A 12 -0.12 -12.97 -0.13
N GLN A 13 1.08 -13.47 0.19
CA GLN A 13 1.43 -13.86 1.57
C GLN A 13 1.39 -12.71 2.58
N LEU A 14 1.54 -11.47 2.13
CA LEU A 14 1.47 -10.28 2.99
C LEU A 14 0.07 -9.65 3.06
N ALA A 15 -0.94 -10.22 2.42
CA ALA A 15 -2.29 -9.65 2.40
C ALA A 15 -2.89 -9.50 3.81
N GLY A 16 -2.73 -10.53 4.66
CA GLY A 16 -3.19 -10.48 6.04
C GLY A 16 -2.45 -9.44 6.88
N GLN A 17 -1.14 -9.29 6.67
CA GLN A 17 -0.33 -8.26 7.32
C GLN A 17 -0.81 -6.86 6.92
N PHE A 18 -1.00 -6.63 5.63
CA PHE A 18 -1.50 -5.36 5.12
C PHE A 18 -2.87 -5.01 5.73
N LEU A 19 -3.83 -5.93 5.64
CA LEU A 19 -5.19 -5.69 6.11
C LEU A 19 -5.26 -5.47 7.63
N SER A 20 -4.52 -6.24 8.41
CA SER A 20 -4.46 -6.08 9.86
C SER A 20 -3.99 -4.68 10.25
N ARG A 21 -2.91 -4.24 9.62
CA ARG A 21 -2.36 -2.91 9.85
C ARG A 21 -3.30 -1.81 9.34
N TYR A 22 -3.88 -1.98 8.16
CA TYR A 22 -4.86 -1.05 7.60
C TYR A 22 -6.08 -0.88 8.52
N CYS A 23 -6.58 -1.97 9.09
CA CYS A 23 -7.69 -1.93 10.05
C CYS A 23 -7.30 -1.40 11.44
N GLY A 24 -6.01 -1.16 11.70
CA GLY A 24 -5.53 -0.69 12.99
C GLY A 24 -5.46 -1.77 14.06
N TRP A 25 -5.38 -3.04 13.66
CA TRP A 25 -5.23 -4.18 14.57
C TRP A 25 -3.77 -4.48 14.92
N GLY A 26 -2.84 -3.81 14.24
CA GLY A 26 -1.41 -3.98 14.44
C GLY A 26 -0.77 -4.96 13.47
N ASP A 27 0.49 -5.28 13.73
CA ASP A 27 1.27 -6.21 12.91
C ASP A 27 0.91 -7.67 13.23
N VAL A 28 0.70 -8.49 12.20
CA VAL A 28 0.55 -9.96 12.32
C VAL A 28 1.91 -10.62 12.44
N TYR A 29 2.89 -10.11 11.72
CA TYR A 29 4.27 -10.59 11.72
C TYR A 29 5.23 -9.50 12.21
N PRO A 30 6.35 -9.87 12.86
CA PRO A 30 7.44 -8.94 13.12
C PRO A 30 7.88 -8.20 11.84
N MET A 31 8.24 -6.93 11.96
CA MET A 31 8.53 -6.08 10.80
C MET A 31 9.75 -6.56 10.00
N ASP A 32 10.74 -7.17 10.64
CA ASP A 32 11.90 -7.78 9.97
C ASP A 32 11.48 -8.95 9.06
N ILE A 33 10.52 -9.76 9.47
CA ILE A 33 9.94 -10.84 8.66
C ILE A 33 9.17 -10.27 7.47
N VAL A 34 8.39 -9.20 7.69
CA VAL A 34 7.67 -8.51 6.62
C VAL A 34 8.66 -7.96 5.57
N LYS A 35 9.72 -7.29 6.03
CA LYS A 35 10.79 -6.77 5.17
C LYS A 35 11.51 -7.89 4.40
N ALA A 36 11.91 -8.95 5.07
CA ALA A 36 12.54 -10.11 4.42
C ALA A 36 11.63 -10.74 3.35
N SER A 37 10.33 -10.82 3.64
CA SER A 37 9.33 -11.31 2.70
C SER A 37 9.22 -10.40 1.47
N MET A 38 9.18 -9.08 1.67
CA MET A 38 9.14 -8.11 0.56
C MET A 38 10.38 -8.21 -0.34
N ILE A 39 11.57 -8.29 0.27
CA ILE A 39 12.84 -8.48 -0.46
C ILE A 39 12.81 -9.77 -1.29
N SER A 40 12.34 -10.87 -0.71
CA SER A 40 12.22 -12.14 -1.42
C SER A 40 11.22 -12.05 -2.58
N GLN A 41 10.09 -11.40 -2.39
CA GLN A 41 9.10 -11.17 -3.44
C GLN A 41 9.70 -10.38 -4.61
N CYS A 42 10.37 -9.28 -4.33
CA CYS A 42 11.01 -8.46 -5.36
C CYS A 42 12.10 -9.24 -6.11
N LYS A 43 13.02 -9.90 -5.39
CA LYS A 43 14.17 -10.57 -6.01
C LYS A 43 13.81 -11.86 -6.74
N ILE A 44 12.83 -12.60 -6.28
CA ILE A 44 12.53 -13.94 -6.80
C ILE A 44 11.28 -13.94 -7.67
N SER A 45 10.16 -13.47 -7.12
CA SER A 45 8.89 -13.53 -7.84
C SER A 45 8.80 -12.49 -8.95
N LEU A 46 9.21 -11.24 -8.68
CA LEU A 46 9.14 -10.16 -9.67
C LEU A 46 10.27 -10.24 -10.68
N SER A 47 11.54 -10.31 -10.25
CA SER A 47 12.70 -10.23 -11.13
C SER A 47 12.87 -11.45 -12.01
N LYS A 48 12.36 -12.62 -11.63
CA LYS A 48 12.48 -13.87 -12.38
C LYS A 48 11.24 -14.29 -13.14
N SER A 49 10.16 -13.54 -13.02
CA SER A 49 8.96 -13.81 -13.80
C SER A 49 9.18 -13.34 -15.24
N PRO A 50 9.06 -14.21 -16.28
CA PRO A 50 9.13 -13.78 -17.68
C PRO A 50 7.95 -12.88 -18.07
N ASP A 51 6.88 -12.96 -17.32
CA ASP A 51 5.69 -12.12 -17.45
C ASP A 51 5.61 -11.25 -16.21
N TYR A 52 6.14 -10.07 -16.28
CA TYR A 52 6.23 -9.10 -15.18
C TYR A 52 4.97 -8.76 -14.46
N TYR A 53 3.92 -9.22 -14.97
CA TYR A 53 2.59 -8.89 -14.56
C TYR A 53 2.00 -9.94 -13.67
N ALA A 54 2.78 -10.98 -13.42
CA ALA A 54 2.25 -12.07 -12.72
C ALA A 54 3.29 -12.56 -11.73
N ASN A 55 3.15 -12.17 -10.52
CA ASN A 55 3.82 -12.85 -9.44
C ASN A 55 3.48 -14.31 -9.47
N LYS A 56 4.32 -15.10 -10.08
CA LYS A 56 4.18 -16.55 -10.07
C LYS A 56 4.48 -17.03 -8.68
N VAL A 57 3.68 -17.97 -8.22
CA VAL A 57 4.09 -18.83 -7.12
C VAL A 57 5.39 -19.51 -7.57
N TRP A 58 6.47 -19.22 -6.89
CA TRP A 58 7.80 -19.63 -7.29
C TRP A 58 8.33 -20.72 -6.36
N ASP A 59 8.74 -21.83 -6.93
CA ASP A 59 9.47 -22.86 -6.18
C ASP A 59 10.95 -22.48 -6.12
N ILE A 60 11.43 -22.10 -4.96
CA ILE A 60 12.80 -21.64 -4.75
C ILE A 60 13.81 -22.76 -5.03
N ASN A 61 13.51 -23.98 -4.64
CA ASN A 61 14.41 -25.11 -4.82
C ASN A 61 14.55 -25.51 -6.29
N LEU A 62 13.46 -25.45 -7.03
CA LEU A 62 13.45 -25.81 -8.44
C LEU A 62 13.79 -24.62 -9.34
N ASN A 63 13.93 -23.43 -8.77
CA ASN A 63 14.17 -22.17 -9.48
C ASN A 63 13.23 -21.98 -10.68
N ARG A 64 11.94 -22.26 -10.49
CA ARG A 64 10.93 -22.17 -11.54
C ARG A 64 9.57 -21.77 -10.99
N GLY A 65 8.74 -21.15 -11.82
CA GLY A 65 7.33 -20.96 -11.53
C GLY A 65 6.60 -22.30 -11.42
N ILE A 66 5.70 -22.41 -10.46
CA ILE A 66 4.84 -23.58 -10.32
C ILE A 66 3.68 -23.43 -11.31
N ASP A 67 3.67 -24.31 -12.27
CA ASP A 67 2.60 -24.40 -13.27
C ASP A 67 1.44 -25.23 -12.69
N ASN A 68 0.58 -24.56 -11.92
CA ASN A 68 -0.60 -25.17 -11.37
C ASN A 68 -1.78 -24.20 -11.57
N ARG A 69 -2.93 -24.70 -12.00
CA ARG A 69 -4.12 -23.89 -12.30
C ARG A 69 -4.58 -22.98 -11.16
N GLY A 70 -4.29 -23.32 -9.93
CA GLY A 70 -4.58 -22.48 -8.75
C GLY A 70 -3.45 -21.54 -8.35
N SER A 71 -2.24 -21.69 -8.92
CA SER A 71 -1.04 -20.89 -8.61
C SER A 71 -0.63 -19.99 -9.78
N GLN A 72 -1.31 -20.07 -10.90
CA GLN A 72 -1.07 -19.16 -12.00
C GLN A 72 -1.55 -17.78 -11.62
N CYS A 73 -0.59 -16.95 -11.39
CA CYS A 73 -0.65 -15.52 -11.59
C CYS A 73 -2.05 -14.91 -11.47
N TRP A 74 -2.38 -14.53 -10.28
CA TRP A 74 -3.49 -13.63 -10.01
C TRP A 74 -2.88 -12.24 -9.88
N PRO A 75 -2.48 -11.61 -11.01
CA PRO A 75 -1.49 -10.55 -10.95
C PRO A 75 -1.97 -9.36 -10.17
N PHE A 76 -3.18 -8.94 -10.36
CA PHE A 76 -3.50 -7.56 -10.01
C PHE A 76 -3.81 -7.34 -8.55
N TYR A 77 -4.64 -8.13 -7.91
CA TYR A 77 -4.99 -7.86 -6.53
C TYR A 77 -3.95 -8.40 -5.55
N LEU A 78 -3.34 -9.54 -5.84
CA LEU A 78 -2.29 -10.10 -4.98
C LEU A 78 -1.02 -9.25 -5.01
N GLU A 79 -0.63 -8.75 -6.19
CA GLU A 79 0.47 -7.80 -6.34
C GLU A 79 0.17 -6.48 -5.67
N SER A 80 -1.07 -6.00 -5.75
CA SER A 80 -1.48 -4.80 -5.04
C SER A 80 -1.36 -4.96 -3.52
N TYR A 81 -1.73 -6.12 -2.96
CA TYR A 81 -1.50 -6.39 -1.54
C TYR A 81 -0.02 -6.40 -1.18
N THR A 82 0.83 -6.98 -2.05
CA THR A 82 2.29 -6.96 -1.87
C THR A 82 2.82 -5.53 -1.91
N ALA A 83 2.40 -4.73 -2.87
CA ALA A 83 2.80 -3.33 -2.96
C ALA A 83 2.35 -2.53 -1.73
N LEU A 84 1.10 -2.66 -1.31
CA LEU A 84 0.56 -1.94 -0.16
C LEU A 84 1.24 -2.34 1.16
N ALA A 85 1.50 -3.64 1.36
CA ALA A 85 2.27 -4.13 2.51
C ALA A 85 3.72 -3.65 2.46
N GLY A 86 4.33 -3.67 1.27
CA GLY A 86 5.67 -3.16 1.03
C GLY A 86 5.79 -1.68 1.37
N MET A 87 4.81 -0.87 0.95
CA MET A 87 4.77 0.55 1.29
C MET A 87 4.69 0.78 2.80
N GLN A 88 3.83 0.02 3.51
CA GLN A 88 3.76 0.07 4.97
C GLN A 88 5.07 -0.38 5.64
N ALA A 89 5.85 -1.25 5.00
CA ALA A 89 7.15 -1.72 5.48
C ALA A 89 8.33 -0.83 5.05
N GLY A 90 8.08 0.28 4.35
CA GLY A 90 9.10 1.25 3.96
C GLY A 90 9.66 1.09 2.54
N PHE A 91 9.24 0.08 1.77
CA PHE A 91 9.67 -0.14 0.37
C PHE A 91 8.84 0.73 -0.60
N TYR A 92 8.99 2.05 -0.47
CA TYR A 92 8.18 2.99 -1.24
C TYR A 92 8.40 2.86 -2.75
N GLU A 93 9.66 2.85 -3.19
CA GLU A 93 10.02 2.81 -4.61
C GLU A 93 9.53 1.52 -5.28
N ASP A 94 9.83 0.36 -4.70
CA ASP A 94 9.38 -0.93 -5.23
C ASP A 94 7.85 -1.03 -5.25
N ALA A 95 7.19 -0.55 -4.21
CA ALA A 95 5.73 -0.54 -4.13
C ALA A 95 5.10 0.33 -5.23
N MET A 96 5.64 1.53 -5.45
CA MET A 96 5.17 2.43 -6.50
C MET A 96 5.41 1.87 -7.89
N ASP A 97 6.54 1.21 -8.11
CA ASP A 97 6.84 0.54 -9.38
C ASP A 97 5.86 -0.61 -9.64
N ILE A 98 5.56 -1.43 -8.64
CA ILE A 98 4.55 -2.50 -8.76
C ILE A 98 3.17 -1.90 -9.12
N MET A 99 2.73 -0.88 -8.41
CA MET A 99 1.43 -0.24 -8.65
C MET A 99 1.36 0.39 -10.04
N LYS A 100 2.41 1.08 -10.45
CA LYS A 100 2.53 1.65 -11.80
C LYS A 100 2.46 0.57 -12.89
N HIS A 101 3.10 -0.57 -12.66
CA HIS A 101 3.06 -1.70 -13.56
C HIS A 101 1.66 -2.26 -13.73
N ILE A 102 0.98 -2.52 -12.63
CA ILE A 102 -0.41 -2.97 -12.62
C ILE A 102 -1.26 -2.01 -13.46
N GLN A 103 -1.14 -0.71 -13.23
CA GLN A 103 -1.87 0.32 -13.97
C GLN A 103 -1.55 0.30 -15.47
N LEU A 104 -0.28 0.17 -15.85
CA LEU A 104 0.13 0.12 -17.25
C LEU A 104 -0.43 -1.10 -17.97
N VAL A 105 -0.48 -2.25 -17.32
CA VAL A 105 -1.08 -3.46 -17.90
C VAL A 105 -2.57 -3.27 -18.14
N HIS A 106 -3.29 -2.74 -17.17
CA HIS A 106 -4.71 -2.45 -17.32
C HIS A 106 -4.96 -1.52 -18.50
N LEU A 107 -4.21 -0.42 -18.58
CA LEU A 107 -4.34 0.54 -19.68
C LEU A 107 -4.06 -0.08 -21.06
N ARG A 108 -3.00 -0.88 -21.17
CA ARG A 108 -2.61 -1.53 -22.44
C ARG A 108 -3.61 -2.58 -22.90
N LYS A 109 -4.24 -3.26 -21.97
CA LYS A 109 -5.24 -4.29 -22.28
C LYS A 109 -6.65 -3.72 -22.43
N GLY A 110 -6.87 -2.46 -22.11
CA GLY A 110 -8.19 -1.86 -22.07
C GLY A 110 -9.09 -2.47 -20.99
N TRP A 111 -8.50 -3.04 -19.94
CA TRP A 111 -9.23 -3.68 -18.86
C TRP A 111 -9.53 -2.69 -17.74
N THR A 112 -10.68 -2.84 -17.15
CA THR A 112 -11.08 -2.01 -16.01
C THR A 112 -11.19 -2.79 -14.71
N TRP A 113 -11.57 -4.06 -14.76
CA TRP A 113 -11.96 -4.84 -13.57
C TRP A 113 -11.51 -6.30 -13.63
N THR A 114 -10.40 -6.62 -14.27
CA THR A 114 -9.96 -8.00 -14.40
C THR A 114 -8.97 -8.43 -13.33
N GLN A 115 -8.98 -9.72 -13.03
CA GLN A 115 -7.99 -10.33 -12.13
C GLN A 115 -6.92 -11.15 -12.86
N ASN A 116 -7.15 -11.51 -14.13
CA ASN A 116 -6.34 -12.52 -14.80
C ASN A 116 -5.94 -12.09 -16.21
N LEU A 117 -4.63 -12.08 -16.47
CA LEU A 117 -4.06 -11.77 -17.78
C LEU A 117 -4.35 -12.82 -18.84
N TRP A 118 -4.56 -14.07 -18.40
CA TRP A 118 -4.59 -15.22 -19.29
C TRP A 118 -6.00 -15.63 -19.71
N ASN A 119 -7.00 -15.18 -18.98
CA ASN A 119 -8.39 -15.51 -19.27
C ASN A 119 -9.20 -14.25 -19.58
N PRO A 120 -9.36 -13.89 -20.87
CA PRO A 120 -10.13 -12.73 -21.27
C PRO A 120 -11.62 -12.80 -20.85
N SER A 121 -12.13 -13.98 -20.50
CA SER A 121 -13.51 -14.12 -20.03
C SER A 121 -13.73 -13.62 -18.60
N ASP A 122 -12.65 -13.43 -17.82
CA ASP A 122 -12.73 -12.96 -16.44
C ASP A 122 -12.72 -11.42 -16.31
N ILE A 123 -13.03 -10.71 -17.39
CA ILE A 123 -13.05 -9.23 -17.43
C ILE A 123 -14.06 -8.60 -16.45
N THR A 124 -15.00 -9.38 -15.95
CA THR A 124 -16.03 -8.93 -15.01
C THR A 124 -15.69 -9.17 -13.54
N TYR A 125 -14.59 -9.86 -13.25
CA TYR A 125 -14.22 -10.15 -11.86
C TYR A 125 -13.48 -8.95 -11.23
N MET A 126 -14.12 -8.33 -10.26
CA MET A 126 -13.66 -7.07 -9.65
C MET A 126 -12.58 -7.32 -8.59
N THR A 127 -11.32 -7.28 -8.95
CA THR A 127 -10.18 -7.34 -8.02
C THR A 127 -9.38 -6.04 -7.96
N ALA A 128 -9.47 -5.22 -8.99
CA ALA A 128 -8.81 -3.91 -9.05
C ALA A 128 -9.15 -2.95 -7.88
N PRO A 129 -10.33 -3.01 -7.22
CA PRO A 129 -10.65 -2.13 -6.09
C PRO A 129 -9.65 -2.16 -4.93
N VAL A 130 -8.83 -3.20 -4.79
CA VAL A 130 -7.75 -3.22 -3.78
C VAL A 130 -6.79 -2.04 -3.94
N THR A 131 -6.64 -1.49 -5.13
CA THR A 131 -5.80 -0.31 -5.39
C THR A 131 -6.36 0.98 -4.77
N TRP A 132 -7.64 1.02 -4.40
CA TRP A 132 -8.24 2.16 -3.73
C TRP A 132 -7.64 2.41 -2.34
N PHE A 133 -7.08 1.38 -1.71
CA PHE A 133 -6.37 1.53 -0.44
C PHE A 133 -5.05 2.31 -0.57
N SER A 134 -4.55 2.52 -1.79
CA SER A 134 -3.24 3.18 -1.99
C SER A 134 -3.21 4.62 -1.46
N THR A 135 -4.29 5.37 -1.58
CA THR A 135 -4.35 6.73 -1.04
C THR A 135 -4.26 6.75 0.47
N ASP A 136 -5.00 5.85 1.13
CA ASP A 136 -4.95 5.73 2.60
C ASP A 136 -3.58 5.26 3.08
N VAL A 137 -2.96 4.30 2.37
CA VAL A 137 -1.62 3.80 2.72
C VAL A 137 -0.56 4.86 2.51
N LEU A 138 -0.62 5.62 1.41
CA LEU A 138 0.30 6.76 1.16
C LEU A 138 0.17 7.85 2.22
N ALA A 139 -1.04 8.11 2.69
CA ALA A 139 -1.30 9.06 3.76
C ALA A 139 -1.06 8.47 5.17
N GLY A 140 -0.83 7.15 5.28
CA GLY A 140 -0.83 6.45 6.56
C GLY A 140 -2.13 6.68 7.32
N ALA A 141 -3.26 6.82 6.57
CA ALA A 141 -4.51 7.35 7.09
C ALA A 141 -5.49 6.26 7.50
N GLY A 142 -6.32 6.61 8.46
CA GLY A 142 -7.46 5.82 8.90
C GLY A 142 -8.25 6.58 9.95
N VAL A 143 -9.48 6.16 10.21
CA VAL A 143 -10.35 6.81 11.20
C VAL A 143 -10.96 5.79 12.15
N ASN A 144 -11.00 6.16 13.43
CA ASN A 144 -11.78 5.47 14.44
C ASN A 144 -12.72 6.49 15.10
N ILE A 145 -13.91 6.64 14.52
CA ILE A 145 -14.88 7.65 14.94
C ILE A 145 -15.32 7.46 16.42
N PRO A 146 -15.64 6.24 16.88
CA PRO A 146 -15.98 6.02 18.28
C PRO A 146 -14.90 6.45 19.27
N ARG A 147 -13.63 6.26 18.91
CA ARG A 147 -12.49 6.66 19.75
C ARG A 147 -12.00 8.08 19.50
N LYS A 148 -12.62 8.79 18.55
CA LYS A 148 -12.20 10.12 18.08
C LYS A 148 -10.73 10.16 17.62
N GLU A 149 -10.26 9.11 16.99
CA GLU A 149 -8.88 8.95 16.52
C GLU A 149 -8.79 9.13 15.01
N LEU A 150 -7.84 9.94 14.58
CA LEU A 150 -7.39 10.07 13.20
C LEU A 150 -6.01 9.43 13.09
N ARG A 151 -5.86 8.37 12.31
CA ARG A 151 -4.51 7.89 11.95
C ARG A 151 -3.98 8.74 10.80
N LEU A 152 -2.72 9.15 10.89
CA LEU A 152 -2.06 9.93 9.86
C LEU A 152 -0.54 9.81 9.98
N ALA A 153 0.10 9.29 8.92
CA ALA A 153 1.54 9.19 8.79
C ALA A 153 1.92 9.18 7.31
N PRO A 154 1.80 10.33 6.60
CA PRO A 154 2.03 10.37 5.17
C PRO A 154 3.46 9.97 4.83
N VAL A 155 3.59 9.17 3.77
CA VAL A 155 4.90 8.75 3.25
C VAL A 155 5.49 9.90 2.46
N VAL A 156 6.54 10.50 3.00
CA VAL A 156 7.33 11.55 2.33
C VAL A 156 8.64 10.93 1.88
N ALA A 157 8.79 10.74 0.57
CA ALA A 157 9.94 10.03 0.00
C ALA A 157 11.02 10.98 -0.56
N ASP A 158 10.65 12.20 -0.88
CA ASP A 158 11.54 13.24 -1.42
C ASP A 158 11.12 14.62 -0.90
N ASP A 159 11.86 15.65 -1.31
CA ASP A 159 11.62 17.04 -0.86
C ASP A 159 10.41 17.72 -1.55
N LYS A 160 9.50 16.96 -2.13
CA LYS A 160 8.34 17.50 -2.82
C LYS A 160 7.12 17.53 -1.93
N VAL A 161 6.31 18.55 -2.16
CA VAL A 161 4.97 18.63 -1.56
C VAL A 161 4.10 17.50 -2.10
N ILE A 162 3.49 16.76 -1.19
CA ILE A 162 2.50 15.75 -1.52
C ILE A 162 1.11 16.20 -1.09
N SER A 163 0.10 15.87 -1.89
CA SER A 163 -1.31 16.10 -1.57
C SER A 163 -2.10 14.84 -1.89
N ILE A 164 -2.66 14.22 -0.87
CA ILE A 164 -3.30 12.91 -0.95
C ILE A 164 -4.78 13.06 -0.59
N PRO A 165 -5.71 12.75 -1.53
CA PRO A 165 -7.13 12.75 -1.23
C PRO A 165 -7.50 11.54 -0.38
N LEU A 166 -8.42 11.73 0.57
CA LEU A 166 -8.99 10.70 1.43
C LEU A 166 -10.51 10.67 1.25
N PHE A 167 -11.06 9.46 1.12
CA PHE A 167 -12.47 9.25 0.81
C PHE A 167 -13.11 8.32 1.86
N TYR A 168 -13.67 8.92 2.90
CA TYR A 168 -14.44 8.19 3.93
C TYR A 168 -15.94 8.36 3.70
N PRO A 169 -16.76 7.41 4.13
CA PRO A 169 -18.23 7.50 3.94
C PRO A 169 -18.86 8.77 4.49
N ASN A 170 -18.30 9.31 5.57
CA ASN A 170 -18.86 10.45 6.29
C ASN A 170 -18.26 11.80 5.88
N PHE A 171 -17.07 11.78 5.27
CA PHE A 171 -16.39 12.99 4.80
C PHE A 171 -15.29 12.67 3.80
N TRP A 172 -14.94 13.66 3.01
CA TRP A 172 -13.74 13.65 2.17
C TRP A 172 -12.78 14.70 2.66
N GLY A 173 -11.50 14.45 2.48
CA GLY A 173 -10.45 15.38 2.86
C GLY A 173 -9.22 15.27 1.99
N VAL A 174 -8.28 16.18 2.23
CA VAL A 174 -6.96 16.17 1.59
C VAL A 174 -5.91 16.34 2.68
N VAL A 175 -4.96 15.42 2.71
CA VAL A 175 -3.74 15.56 3.49
C VAL A 175 -2.69 16.20 2.59
N THR A 176 -2.07 17.29 3.06
CA THR A 176 -0.92 17.91 2.38
C THR A 176 0.25 17.91 3.32
N ALA A 177 1.40 17.39 2.86
CA ALA A 177 2.66 17.45 3.57
C ALA A 177 3.72 18.15 2.71
N ASP A 178 4.39 19.15 3.29
CA ASP A 178 5.47 19.91 2.67
C ASP A 178 6.74 19.71 3.51
N PRO A 179 7.68 18.87 3.05
CA PRO A 179 8.89 18.57 3.80
C PRO A 179 9.83 19.78 3.95
N GLN A 180 9.85 20.69 2.98
CA GLN A 180 10.70 21.88 3.05
C GLN A 180 10.25 22.86 4.14
N LYS A 181 8.94 22.94 4.38
CA LYS A 181 8.34 23.78 5.43
C LYS A 181 8.06 23.03 6.72
N LYS A 182 8.28 21.71 6.74
CA LYS A 182 7.86 20.83 7.84
C LYS A 182 6.39 21.05 8.20
N SER A 183 5.53 21.16 7.20
CA SER A 183 4.10 21.40 7.43
C SER A 183 3.23 20.22 7.00
N ILE A 184 2.26 19.90 7.84
CA ILE A 184 1.23 18.90 7.56
C ILE A 184 -0.12 19.53 7.84
N THR A 185 -1.02 19.45 6.86
CA THR A 185 -2.40 19.89 7.01
C THR A 185 -3.37 18.80 6.57
N PHE A 186 -4.51 18.71 7.27
CA PHE A 186 -5.62 17.88 6.86
C PHE A 186 -6.86 18.78 6.67
N LYS A 187 -7.27 18.97 5.42
CA LYS A 187 -8.42 19.81 5.05
C LYS A 187 -9.63 18.96 4.72
N ILE A 188 -10.77 19.27 5.32
CA ILE A 188 -12.05 18.67 4.98
C ILE A 188 -12.61 19.36 3.73
N THR A 189 -12.78 18.59 2.65
CA THR A 189 -13.31 19.11 1.37
C THR A 189 -14.81 18.90 1.24
N LYS A 190 -15.35 17.84 1.87
CA LYS A 190 -16.78 17.54 1.88
C LYS A 190 -17.16 16.82 3.16
N LYS A 191 -18.34 17.12 3.68
CA LYS A 191 -18.96 16.39 4.80
C LYS A 191 -20.31 15.85 4.39
N TYR A 192 -20.58 14.60 4.76
CA TYR A 192 -21.85 13.92 4.52
C TYR A 192 -22.55 13.61 5.83
N GLY A 193 -23.87 13.55 5.77
CA GLY A 193 -24.71 13.27 6.95
C GLY A 193 -24.73 14.43 7.96
N LYS A 194 -25.60 14.26 8.98
CA LYS A 194 -25.84 15.26 10.03
C LYS A 194 -25.07 14.98 11.32
N GLU A 195 -24.46 13.81 11.43
CA GLU A 195 -23.76 13.39 12.64
C GLU A 195 -22.54 14.27 12.93
N ARG A 196 -22.33 14.56 14.21
CA ARG A 196 -21.13 15.25 14.66
C ARG A 196 -19.98 14.24 14.68
N ILE A 197 -18.95 14.51 13.90
CA ILE A 197 -17.69 13.77 13.90
C ILE A 197 -16.61 14.69 14.42
N SER A 198 -15.79 14.20 15.34
CA SER A 198 -14.64 14.96 15.83
C SER A 198 -13.46 14.03 16.15
N PHE A 199 -12.28 14.61 16.12
CA PHE A 199 -11.03 13.94 16.51
C PHE A 199 -10.37 14.73 17.63
N ASN A 200 -9.84 14.04 18.62
CA ASN A 200 -9.04 14.63 19.69
C ASN A 200 -7.68 13.96 19.83
N LYS A 201 -7.40 12.98 18.97
CA LYS A 201 -6.14 12.24 18.95
C LYS A 201 -5.72 11.96 17.52
N VAL A 202 -4.42 12.11 17.24
CA VAL A 202 -3.77 11.61 16.02
C VAL A 202 -2.88 10.44 16.40
N ILE A 203 -3.01 9.34 15.63
CA ILE A 203 -2.16 8.16 15.74
C ILE A 203 -1.23 8.16 14.53
N SER A 204 0.07 8.24 14.77
CA SER A 204 1.07 8.11 13.71
C SER A 204 1.67 6.71 13.74
N GLU A 205 1.59 6.02 12.59
CA GLU A 205 2.20 4.70 12.33
C GLU A 205 3.10 4.81 11.09
N PRO A 206 4.32 5.38 11.22
CA PRO A 206 5.17 5.66 10.06
C PRO A 206 5.55 4.40 9.29
N ALA A 207 5.75 4.55 7.98
CA ALA A 207 6.21 3.46 7.13
C ALA A 207 7.60 2.96 7.55
N GLY A 208 7.81 1.66 7.49
CA GLY A 208 9.06 1.00 7.88
C GLY A 208 9.22 0.74 9.36
N LEU A 209 8.30 1.23 10.21
CA LEU A 209 8.28 0.99 11.65
C LEU A 209 7.22 -0.05 12.03
N PRO A 210 7.46 -0.88 13.07
CA PRO A 210 6.42 -1.73 13.62
C PRO A 210 5.32 -0.89 14.31
N THR A 211 4.10 -1.41 14.34
CA THR A 211 2.97 -0.73 14.99
C THR A 211 3.11 -0.57 16.50
N SER A 212 4.02 -1.33 17.13
CA SER A 212 4.42 -1.11 18.54
C SER A 212 5.13 0.23 18.77
N GLU A 213 5.70 0.83 17.72
CA GLU A 213 6.34 2.15 17.76
C GLU A 213 5.39 3.29 17.35
N LYS A 214 4.09 3.02 17.24
CA LYS A 214 3.10 4.06 16.97
C LYS A 214 3.19 5.20 17.99
N ARG A 215 2.88 6.40 17.55
CA ARG A 215 2.89 7.61 18.38
C ARG A 215 1.48 8.16 18.52
N GLU A 216 1.07 8.40 19.75
CA GLU A 216 -0.21 9.00 20.06
C GLU A 216 -0.02 10.50 20.37
N ILE A 217 -0.75 11.36 19.67
CA ILE A 217 -0.66 12.81 19.76
C ILE A 217 -2.03 13.34 20.15
N GLU A 218 -2.15 13.85 21.38
CA GLU A 218 -3.35 14.56 21.80
C GLU A 218 -3.43 15.91 21.08
N ILE A 219 -4.59 16.22 20.53
CA ILE A 219 -4.88 17.48 19.84
C ILE A 219 -6.11 18.13 20.46
N LYS A 220 -6.23 19.45 20.30
CA LYS A 220 -7.50 20.12 20.58
C LYS A 220 -8.59 19.51 19.69
N GLU A 221 -9.79 19.32 20.25
CA GLU A 221 -10.91 18.73 19.51
C GLU A 221 -11.08 19.41 18.13
N PHE A 222 -10.91 18.64 17.09
CA PHE A 222 -11.14 19.05 15.71
C PHE A 222 -12.48 18.49 15.24
N VAL A 223 -13.44 19.37 15.01
CA VAL A 223 -14.76 18.99 14.49
C VAL A 223 -14.69 18.95 12.97
N VAL A 224 -15.13 17.85 12.39
CA VAL A 224 -15.18 17.62 10.93
C VAL A 224 -16.31 18.48 10.36
N GLU A 225 -15.94 19.57 9.71
CA GLU A 225 -16.82 20.49 9.00
C GLU A 225 -16.21 20.86 7.66
N GLU A 226 -17.04 21.02 6.63
CA GLU A 226 -16.59 21.35 5.28
C GLU A 226 -15.78 22.67 5.28
N GLY A 227 -14.65 22.66 4.62
CA GLY A 227 -13.73 23.79 4.54
C GLY A 227 -12.75 23.93 5.72
N LYS A 228 -12.98 23.24 6.84
CA LYS A 228 -12.05 23.29 7.98
C LYS A 228 -10.73 22.56 7.69
N THR A 229 -9.66 23.10 8.26
CA THR A 229 -8.32 22.55 8.18
C THR A 229 -7.77 22.30 9.58
N LEU A 230 -7.24 21.11 9.80
CA LEU A 230 -6.44 20.75 10.96
C LEU A 230 -4.99 20.96 10.59
N ASP A 231 -4.30 21.85 11.31
CA ASP A 231 -2.87 22.05 11.19
C ASP A 231 -2.13 21.12 12.17
N LEU A 232 -1.32 20.24 11.60
CA LEU A 232 -0.50 19.27 12.33
C LEU A 232 1.00 19.57 12.22
N SER A 233 1.37 20.70 11.64
CA SER A 233 2.77 21.11 11.46
C SER A 233 3.57 21.13 12.76
N PRO A 234 3.01 21.55 13.94
CA PRO A 234 3.72 21.49 15.20
C PRO A 234 4.16 20.08 15.63
N TYR A 235 3.58 19.06 15.02
CA TYR A 235 3.86 17.66 15.32
C TYR A 235 4.63 16.93 14.20
N TRP A 236 5.21 17.68 13.26
CA TRP A 236 5.92 17.14 12.09
C TRP A 236 6.85 15.99 12.47
N ASP A 237 7.82 16.23 13.37
CA ASP A 237 8.83 15.23 13.73
C ASP A 237 8.26 14.02 14.50
N ARG A 238 7.00 14.08 14.94
CA ARG A 238 6.28 12.96 15.55
C ARG A 238 5.42 12.20 14.56
N ILE A 239 5.04 12.82 13.46
CA ILE A 239 4.19 12.23 12.43
C ILE A 239 5.05 11.68 11.30
N ILE A 240 6.06 12.43 10.86
CA ILE A 240 6.96 12.06 9.77
C ILE A 240 8.25 11.47 10.35
N ASP A 241 8.34 10.17 10.36
CA ASP A 241 9.55 9.43 10.75
C ASP A 241 9.60 8.13 9.94
N ASN A 242 9.43 8.27 8.63
CA ASN A 242 9.48 7.13 7.75
C ASN A 242 10.89 6.55 7.69
N ARG A 243 11.01 5.24 7.88
CA ARG A 243 12.25 4.49 7.64
C ARG A 243 12.13 3.78 6.31
N LEU A 244 12.40 4.54 5.25
CA LEU A 244 12.32 4.04 3.90
C LEU A 244 13.52 3.16 3.59
N GLU A 245 13.23 2.02 2.98
CA GLU A 245 14.24 1.08 2.51
C GLU A 245 14.73 1.49 1.11
N ALA A 246 15.96 1.16 0.81
CA ALA A 246 16.48 1.32 -0.55
C ALA A 246 15.74 0.39 -1.53
N PRO A 247 15.61 0.77 -2.81
CA PRO A 247 15.02 -0.08 -3.82
C PRO A 247 15.68 -1.45 -3.87
N VAL A 248 14.88 -2.52 -3.87
CA VAL A 248 15.34 -3.90 -3.95
C VAL A 248 15.69 -4.28 -5.39
N LEU A 249 14.89 -3.78 -6.35
CA LEU A 249 15.11 -4.00 -7.78
C LEU A 249 16.08 -2.95 -8.31
N SER A 250 17.11 -3.42 -9.02
CA SER A 250 18.02 -2.55 -9.77
C SER A 250 17.32 -1.91 -10.97
N GLU A 251 17.91 -0.88 -11.55
CA GLU A 251 17.40 -0.29 -12.80
C GLU A 251 17.42 -1.31 -13.96
N ALA A 252 18.35 -2.27 -13.96
CA ALA A 252 18.37 -3.36 -14.95
C ALA A 252 17.17 -4.30 -14.75
N ASP A 253 16.87 -4.67 -13.51
CA ASP A 253 15.68 -5.49 -13.20
C ASP A 253 14.39 -4.75 -13.59
N LYS A 254 14.34 -3.44 -13.34
CA LYS A 254 13.21 -2.59 -13.74
C LYS A 254 13.05 -2.46 -15.25
N HIS A 255 14.14 -2.50 -16.02
CA HIS A 255 14.09 -2.48 -17.49
C HIS A 255 13.40 -3.69 -18.07
N ASP A 256 13.63 -4.84 -17.51
CA ASP A 256 12.92 -6.04 -17.91
C ASP A 256 11.40 -5.88 -17.76
N PHE A 257 10.90 -5.12 -16.80
CA PHE A 257 9.49 -4.80 -16.67
C PHE A 257 8.88 -3.99 -17.83
N ARG A 258 9.67 -3.32 -18.62
CA ARG A 258 9.17 -2.41 -19.65
C ARG A 258 8.95 -3.05 -21.01
N TYR A 259 9.45 -4.24 -21.25
CA TYR A 259 9.56 -4.80 -22.60
C TYR A 259 8.73 -6.02 -22.91
N VAL A 260 7.79 -6.40 -22.07
CA VAL A 260 6.82 -7.40 -22.49
C VAL A 260 5.92 -6.77 -23.54
N THR A 261 6.32 -6.97 -24.79
CA THR A 261 5.46 -6.70 -25.94
C THR A 261 4.32 -7.70 -25.85
N ILE A 262 3.19 -7.24 -25.33
CA ILE A 262 1.97 -8.02 -25.36
C ILE A 262 1.52 -8.01 -26.83
N LYS A 263 1.84 -9.11 -27.54
CA LYS A 263 1.31 -9.37 -28.89
C LYS A 263 -0.17 -9.70 -28.80
#